data_3c230a4339d6b75f6ea49d6de47d7d58
#
_entry.id   3c230a4339d6b75f6ea49d6de47d7d58
#
_cell.length_a   1.000
_cell.length_b   1.000
_cell.length_c   1.000
_cell.angle_alpha   90.00
_cell.angle_beta   90.00
_cell.angle_gamma   90.00
#
_symmetry.space_group_name_H-M   'P 1'
#
loop_
_entity.id
_entity.type
_entity.pdbx_description
1 polymer ?
#
loop_
_entity_poly.entity_id
_entity_poly.type
_entity_poly.pdbx_seq_one_letter_code
_entity_poly.pdbx_strand_id
1 'polypeptide(L)'
;MASNTKQLCDNLRTQWLDTFKHFLEIQGEEVLQTASNEFAIPVVDAEGGEHFIVVTVKVPTGSRDGDAYDGYAVAQDYTMKCEERKAKAEEKARKAKKDK
;
A
#
# COMPACT_ATOMS: atom_id res chain seq x y z
N MET A 1 -10.67 -4.64 24.68
CA MET A 1 -9.85 -3.84 25.52
C MET A 1 -8.72 -3.22 24.78
N ALA A 2 -8.67 -1.94 24.93
CA ALA A 2 -7.73 -1.15 24.17
C ALA A 2 -6.28 -1.36 24.58
N SER A 3 -6.07 -1.87 25.76
CA SER A 3 -4.74 -1.95 26.35
C SER A 3 -3.78 -2.82 25.59
N ASN A 4 -4.27 -3.77 24.83
CA ASN A 4 -3.40 -4.70 24.13
C ASN A 4 -3.21 -4.33 22.67
N THR A 5 -3.68 -3.18 22.30
CA THR A 5 -3.74 -2.82 20.89
C THR A 5 -2.36 -2.79 20.24
N LYS A 6 -1.37 -2.21 20.93
CA LYS A 6 -0.05 -2.10 20.34
C LYS A 6 0.57 -3.47 20.09
N GLN A 7 0.53 -4.35 21.07
CA GLN A 7 1.13 -5.67 20.93
C GLN A 7 0.38 -6.50 19.89
N LEU A 8 -0.94 -6.42 19.91
CA LEU A 8 -1.75 -7.13 18.93
C LEU A 8 -1.43 -6.66 17.52
N CYS A 9 -1.31 -5.35 17.33
CA CYS A 9 -0.97 -4.80 16.03
C CYS A 9 0.43 -5.20 15.59
N ASP A 10 1.38 -5.21 16.53
CA ASP A 10 2.74 -5.65 16.21
C ASP A 10 2.77 -7.11 15.79
N ASN A 11 1.99 -7.95 16.46
CA ASN A 11 1.91 -9.37 16.12
C ASN A 11 1.29 -9.57 14.75
N LEU A 12 0.21 -8.86 14.47
CA LEU A 12 -0.43 -8.92 13.16
C LEU A 12 0.51 -8.44 12.06
N ARG A 13 1.21 -7.36 12.33
CA ARG A 13 2.15 -6.81 11.35
C ARG A 13 3.23 -7.85 11.00
N THR A 14 3.82 -8.46 12.02
CA THR A 14 4.85 -9.47 11.80
C THR A 14 4.30 -10.68 11.06
N GLN A 15 3.13 -11.13 11.46
CA GLN A 15 2.48 -12.28 10.84
C GLN A 15 2.22 -12.03 9.35
N TRP A 16 1.67 -10.87 9.03
CA TRP A 16 1.34 -10.55 7.64
C TRP A 16 2.58 -10.25 6.81
N LEU A 17 3.58 -9.63 7.42
CA LEU A 17 4.84 -9.42 6.74
C LEU A 17 5.45 -10.76 6.31
N ASP A 18 5.50 -11.71 7.24
CA ASP A 18 6.03 -13.04 6.95
C ASP A 18 5.20 -13.75 5.89
N THR A 19 3.88 -13.59 5.94
CA THR A 19 2.99 -14.19 4.95
C THR A 19 3.28 -13.65 3.56
N PHE A 20 3.42 -12.33 3.42
CA PHE A 20 3.73 -11.72 2.13
C PHE A 20 5.10 -12.14 1.62
N LYS A 21 6.10 -12.15 2.50
CA LYS A 21 7.45 -12.59 2.12
C LYS A 21 7.43 -14.02 1.61
N HIS A 22 6.76 -14.89 2.34
CA HIS A 22 6.69 -16.30 1.97
C HIS A 22 6.00 -16.49 0.62
N PHE A 23 4.91 -15.77 0.41
CA PHE A 23 4.20 -15.82 -0.86
C PHE A 23 5.11 -15.42 -2.02
N LEU A 24 5.85 -14.34 -1.85
CA LEU A 24 6.74 -13.85 -2.89
C LEU A 24 7.90 -14.79 -3.14
N GLU A 25 8.44 -15.40 -2.08
CA GLU A 25 9.50 -16.36 -2.22
C GLU A 25 9.05 -17.60 -2.99
N ILE A 26 7.82 -18.03 -2.76
CA ILE A 26 7.25 -19.14 -3.52
C ILE A 26 7.13 -18.79 -5.00
N GLN A 27 6.85 -17.52 -5.30
CA GLN A 27 6.78 -17.05 -6.68
C GLN A 27 8.15 -16.90 -7.34
N GLY A 28 9.22 -17.14 -6.60
CA GLY A 28 10.56 -17.04 -7.14
C GLY A 28 11.18 -15.66 -6.99
N GLU A 29 10.56 -14.78 -6.24
CA GLU A 29 11.09 -13.44 -6.03
C GLU A 29 12.09 -13.43 -4.89
N GLU A 30 13.11 -12.59 -5.02
CA GLU A 30 14.04 -12.36 -3.92
C GLU A 30 13.44 -11.32 -3.00
N VAL A 31 13.46 -11.58 -1.70
CA VAL A 31 12.88 -10.66 -0.71
C VAL A 31 13.98 -10.24 0.26
N LEU A 32 14.21 -8.95 0.35
CA LEU A 32 15.25 -8.37 1.19
C LEU A 32 14.57 -7.60 2.33
N GLN A 33 14.72 -8.08 3.55
CA GLN A 33 14.10 -7.37 4.67
C GLN A 33 14.90 -6.11 5.01
N THR A 34 14.24 -4.97 4.95
CA THR A 34 14.89 -3.68 5.15
C THR A 34 14.53 -3.02 6.46
N ALA A 35 13.46 -3.48 7.11
CA ALA A 35 13.06 -3.00 8.44
C ALA A 35 12.17 -4.05 9.08
N SER A 36 11.79 -3.84 10.33
CA SER A 36 10.96 -4.80 11.03
C SER A 36 9.58 -4.98 10.39
N ASN A 37 9.13 -3.99 9.64
CA ASN A 37 7.82 -4.04 8.98
C ASN A 37 7.92 -3.77 7.48
N GLU A 38 9.10 -3.99 6.89
CA GLU A 38 9.32 -3.56 5.52
C GLU A 38 10.26 -4.52 4.82
N PHE A 39 10.01 -4.73 3.54
CA PHE A 39 10.95 -5.48 2.70
C PHE A 39 11.00 -4.86 1.32
N ALA A 40 12.05 -5.18 0.59
CA ALA A 40 12.24 -4.70 -0.77
C ALA A 40 12.41 -5.87 -1.71
N ILE A 41 11.95 -5.72 -2.93
CA ILE A 41 12.04 -6.74 -3.97
C ILE A 41 12.80 -6.13 -5.14
N PRO A 42 13.94 -6.71 -5.53
CA PRO A 42 14.66 -6.21 -6.70
C PRO A 42 13.91 -6.58 -7.97
N VAL A 43 13.78 -5.61 -8.85
CA VAL A 43 13.14 -5.82 -10.14
C VAL A 43 13.96 -5.14 -11.22
N VAL A 44 13.83 -5.62 -12.45
CA VAL A 44 14.56 -5.08 -13.58
C VAL A 44 13.53 -4.56 -14.59
N ASP A 45 13.74 -3.34 -15.05
CA ASP A 45 12.82 -2.76 -16.02
C ASP A 45 13.12 -3.27 -17.44
N ALA A 46 12.34 -2.80 -18.41
CA ALA A 46 12.47 -3.25 -19.81
C ALA A 46 13.81 -2.89 -20.42
N GLU A 47 14.49 -1.90 -19.87
CA GLU A 47 15.77 -1.43 -20.38
C GLU A 47 16.96 -2.02 -19.63
N GLY A 48 16.70 -2.91 -18.69
CA GLY A 48 17.74 -3.54 -17.89
C GLY A 48 18.15 -2.79 -16.65
N GLY A 49 17.46 -1.69 -16.32
CA GLY A 49 17.74 -0.92 -15.11
C GLY A 49 17.20 -1.59 -13.88
N GLU A 50 18.00 -1.61 -12.82
CA GLU A 50 17.59 -2.25 -11.56
C GLU A 50 16.80 -1.28 -10.68
N HIS A 51 15.70 -1.75 -10.14
CA HIS A 51 14.84 -0.99 -9.26
C HIS A 51 14.45 -1.85 -8.08
N PHE A 52 13.91 -1.22 -7.05
CA PHE A 52 13.44 -1.94 -5.87
C PHE A 52 12.01 -1.52 -5.58
N ILE A 53 11.15 -2.51 -5.38
CA ILE A 53 9.80 -2.26 -4.92
C ILE A 53 9.82 -2.42 -3.40
N VAL A 54 9.44 -1.37 -2.68
CA VAL A 54 9.45 -1.38 -1.23
C VAL A 54 8.03 -1.58 -0.74
N VAL A 55 7.86 -2.59 0.13
CA VAL A 55 6.55 -2.90 0.72
C VAL A 55 6.64 -2.71 2.22
N THR A 56 5.79 -1.85 2.74
CA THR A 56 5.72 -1.57 4.17
C THR A 56 4.39 -2.07 4.71
N VAL A 57 4.44 -2.85 5.78
CA VAL A 57 3.23 -3.37 6.42
C VAL A 57 2.95 -2.55 7.67
N LYS A 58 1.76 -1.99 7.74
CA LYS A 58 1.31 -1.21 8.89
C LYS A 58 -0.01 -1.74 9.38
N VAL A 59 -0.14 -1.83 10.69
CA VAL A 59 -1.42 -2.11 11.33
C VAL A 59 -1.71 -0.91 12.23
N PRO A 60 -2.60 -0.01 11.80
CA PRO A 60 -2.86 1.20 12.58
C PRO A 60 -3.48 0.87 13.93
N THR A 61 -3.00 1.51 14.97
CA THR A 61 -3.61 1.42 16.28
C THR A 61 -4.70 2.47 16.37
N GLY A 62 -5.68 2.23 17.23
CA GLY A 62 -6.72 3.21 17.46
C GLY A 62 -6.15 4.47 18.07
N SER A 63 -6.78 5.59 17.78
CA SER A 63 -6.38 6.86 18.34
C SER A 63 -6.79 6.94 19.80
N ARG A 64 -6.10 7.78 20.56
CA ARG A 64 -6.45 8.04 21.95
C ARG A 64 -7.83 8.65 22.08
N ASP A 65 -8.25 9.38 21.06
CA ASP A 65 -9.54 10.05 21.07
C ASP A 65 -10.67 9.13 20.63
N GLY A 66 -10.37 7.87 20.50
CA GLY A 66 -11.39 6.88 20.22
C GLY A 66 -11.66 6.62 18.75
N ASP A 67 -11.05 7.36 17.87
CA ASP A 67 -11.26 7.17 16.45
C ASP A 67 -10.32 6.09 15.92
N ALA A 68 -10.87 4.91 15.72
CA ALA A 68 -10.10 3.82 15.15
C ALA A 68 -9.95 4.05 13.66
N TYR A 69 -8.86 3.54 13.10
CA TYR A 69 -8.67 3.58 11.67
C TYR A 69 -9.75 2.75 10.98
N ASP A 70 -10.48 3.38 10.07
CA ASP A 70 -11.53 2.72 9.31
C ASP A 70 -11.07 2.57 7.88
N GLY A 71 -10.55 1.39 7.57
CA GLY A 71 -10.03 1.12 6.22
C GLY A 71 -11.10 1.18 5.14
N TYR A 72 -12.33 0.86 5.50
CA TYR A 72 -13.42 0.92 4.52
C TYR A 72 -13.69 2.35 4.10
N ALA A 73 -13.72 3.25 5.06
CA ALA A 73 -13.95 4.66 4.75
C ALA A 73 -12.79 5.26 3.96
N VAL A 74 -11.57 4.90 4.34
CA VAL A 74 -10.38 5.38 3.63
C VAL A 74 -10.35 4.87 2.20
N ALA A 75 -10.69 3.60 2.00
CA ALA A 75 -10.70 3.00 0.67
C ALA A 75 -11.78 3.64 -0.21
N GLN A 76 -12.94 3.92 0.37
CA GLN A 76 -14.02 4.55 -0.37
C GLN A 76 -13.63 5.96 -0.81
N ASP A 77 -13.02 6.71 0.10
CA ASP A 77 -12.55 8.06 -0.20
C ASP A 77 -11.49 8.04 -1.31
N TYR A 78 -10.58 7.09 -1.25
CA TYR A 78 -9.55 6.95 -2.27
C TYR A 78 -10.17 6.64 -3.63
N THR A 79 -11.15 5.73 -3.66
CA THR A 79 -11.83 5.37 -4.89
C THR A 79 -12.53 6.58 -5.51
N MET A 80 -13.20 7.37 -4.67
CA MET A 80 -13.87 8.58 -5.14
C MET A 80 -12.87 9.58 -5.71
N LYS A 81 -11.74 9.75 -5.05
CA LYS A 81 -10.72 10.66 -5.56
C LYS A 81 -10.13 10.19 -6.88
N CYS A 82 -9.95 8.89 -7.04
CA CYS A 82 -9.47 8.34 -8.30
C CYS A 82 -10.46 8.57 -9.43
N GLU A 83 -11.74 8.41 -9.15
CA GLU A 83 -12.78 8.65 -10.15
C GLU A 83 -12.84 10.12 -10.57
N GLU A 84 -12.69 11.02 -9.59
CA GLU A 84 -12.65 12.45 -9.88
C GLU A 84 -11.46 12.80 -10.77
N ARG A 85 -10.30 12.25 -10.49
CA ARG A 85 -9.11 12.50 -11.30
C ARG A 85 -9.30 11.98 -12.72
N LYS A 86 -9.91 10.81 -12.84
CA LYS A 86 -10.16 10.22 -14.13
C LYS A 86 -11.13 11.08 -14.95
N ALA A 87 -12.18 11.54 -14.31
CA ALA A 87 -13.17 12.41 -14.96
C ALA A 87 -12.53 13.71 -15.42
N LYS A 88 -11.69 14.31 -14.58
CA LYS A 88 -11.00 15.54 -14.94
C LYS A 88 -10.04 15.34 -16.09
N ALA A 89 -9.33 14.22 -16.10
CA ALA A 89 -8.40 13.91 -17.18
C ALA A 89 -9.13 13.73 -18.50
N GLU A 90 -10.27 13.05 -18.47
CA GLU A 90 -11.07 12.85 -19.67
C GLU A 90 -11.65 14.16 -20.18
N GLU A 91 -12.12 15.00 -19.29
CA GLU A 91 -12.64 16.30 -19.66
C GLU A 91 -11.56 17.17 -20.28
N LYS A 92 -10.38 17.16 -19.70
CA LYS A 92 -9.26 17.93 -20.21
C LYS A 92 -8.85 17.45 -21.59
N ALA A 93 -8.81 16.15 -21.80
CA ALA A 93 -8.48 15.59 -23.11
C ALA A 93 -9.53 15.93 -24.14
N ARG A 94 -10.80 15.93 -23.74
CA ARG A 94 -11.90 16.28 -24.62
C ARG A 94 -11.84 17.74 -25.04
N LYS A 95 -11.52 18.63 -24.10
CA LYS A 95 -11.37 20.05 -24.39
C LYS A 95 -10.21 20.30 -25.32
N ALA A 96 -9.10 19.60 -25.13
CA ALA A 96 -7.95 19.75 -26.00
C ALA A 96 -8.27 19.36 -27.43
N LYS A 97 -9.07 18.33 -27.62
CA LYS A 97 -9.48 17.91 -28.95
C LYS A 97 -10.42 18.91 -29.61
N LYS A 98 -11.28 19.56 -28.83
CA LYS A 98 -12.22 20.53 -29.38
C LYS A 98 -11.54 21.80 -29.83
N ASP A 99 -10.45 22.17 -29.22
CA ASP A 99 -9.74 23.41 -29.52
C ASP A 99 -8.95 23.35 -30.82
N LYS A 100 -8.97 22.26 -31.46
CA LYS A 100 -8.41 22.12 -32.79
C LYS A 100 -9.49 22.29 -33.81
#